data_46543218ff586ddc5ed404a0d6229481
#
_entry.id   46543218ff586ddc5ed404a0d6229481
#
_cell.length_a   1.000
_cell.length_b   1.000
_cell.length_c   1.000
_cell.angle_alpha   90.00
_cell.angle_beta   90.00
_cell.angle_gamma   90.00
#
_symmetry.space_group_name_H-M   'P 1'
#
loop_
_entity.id
_entity.type
_entity.pdbx_description
1 polymer ?
#
loop_
_entity_poly.entity_id
_entity_poly.type
_entity_poly.pdbx_seq_one_letter_code
_entity_poly.pdbx_strand_id
1 'polypeptide(L)'
;MAEYDVQAIDAVVNIFNDDALQHRPDWKDGFFGGKIGADTATVQGVELDEMLRRMDAAGIEHGFLIATKCGPLGHPSCYHLPPEVVDKAIKQHPDRFFGLHGVDPTQGMQAVYALQEAVEKHGYVGAHGYPH
;
A
#
# COMPACT_ATOMS: atom_id res chain seq x y z
N MET A 1 8.93 9.87 28.99
CA MET A 1 9.20 9.27 27.65
C MET A 1 10.19 10.17 26.96
N ALA A 2 11.25 9.60 26.41
CA ALA A 2 12.16 10.38 25.58
C ALA A 2 11.35 10.85 24.36
N GLU A 3 11.22 12.15 24.19
CA GLU A 3 10.68 12.76 23.00
C GLU A 3 11.72 12.50 21.90
N TYR A 4 11.44 11.52 21.04
CA TYR A 4 12.30 11.29 19.89
C TYR A 4 12.02 12.39 18.88
N ASP A 5 12.92 13.32 18.77
CA ASP A 5 12.93 14.41 17.76
C ASP A 5 13.32 13.85 16.36
N VAL A 6 12.95 12.61 16.08
CA VAL A 6 13.22 11.93 14.82
C VAL A 6 11.90 11.59 14.16
N GLN A 7 11.63 12.26 13.06
CA GLN A 7 10.49 11.94 12.20
C GLN A 7 10.78 10.64 11.46
N ALA A 8 9.82 9.71 11.50
CA ALA A 8 9.92 8.43 10.82
C ALA A 8 9.17 8.45 9.48
N ILE A 9 9.65 7.63 8.54
CA ILE A 9 8.97 7.34 7.28
C ILE A 9 8.66 5.85 7.27
N ASP A 10 7.39 5.48 7.04
CA ASP A 10 7.01 4.10 6.81
C ASP A 10 7.18 3.76 5.31
N ALA A 11 8.15 2.92 5.01
CA ALA A 11 8.53 2.59 3.64
C ALA A 11 7.58 1.59 2.93
N VAL A 12 6.70 0.90 3.66
CA VAL A 12 5.78 -0.11 3.10
C VAL A 12 4.44 -0.05 3.79
N VAL A 13 3.54 0.74 3.24
CA VAL A 13 2.22 0.96 3.82
C VAL A 13 1.13 0.30 2.99
N ASN A 14 0.40 -0.62 3.62
CA ASN A 14 -0.82 -1.20 3.08
C ASN A 14 -2.03 -0.41 3.59
N ILE A 15 -2.82 0.15 2.67
CA ILE A 15 -4.08 0.81 3.02
C ILE A 15 -5.21 -0.21 3.18
N PHE A 16 -6.10 0.04 4.14
CA PHE A 16 -7.25 -0.82 4.47
C PHE A 16 -8.57 -0.03 4.46
N ASN A 17 -8.63 1.09 3.73
CA ASN A 17 -9.87 1.83 3.54
C ASN A 17 -10.88 1.03 2.70
N ASP A 18 -12.13 1.47 2.65
CA ASP A 18 -13.21 0.76 1.96
C ASP A 18 -12.88 0.45 0.50
N ASP A 19 -12.25 1.39 -0.23
CA ASP A 19 -11.86 1.17 -1.61
C ASP A 19 -10.84 0.02 -1.74
N ALA A 20 -9.83 -0.02 -0.87
CA ALA A 20 -8.81 -1.06 -0.88
C ALA A 20 -9.35 -2.44 -0.46
N LEU A 21 -10.29 -2.47 0.48
CA LEU A 21 -10.89 -3.71 0.98
C LEU A 21 -11.62 -4.48 -0.11
N GLN A 22 -12.20 -3.80 -1.10
CA GLN A 22 -12.89 -4.43 -2.23
C GLN A 22 -11.95 -5.27 -3.11
N HIS A 23 -10.65 -5.02 -3.04
CA HIS A 23 -9.61 -5.72 -3.79
C HIS A 23 -8.85 -6.75 -2.97
N ARG A 24 -9.13 -6.84 -1.66
CA ARG A 24 -8.46 -7.81 -0.77
C ARG A 24 -8.99 -9.22 -1.02
N PRO A 25 -8.11 -10.22 -1.09
CA PRO A 25 -8.54 -11.61 -1.27
C PRO A 25 -9.21 -12.17 -0.01
N ASP A 26 -9.98 -13.24 -0.16
CA ASP A 26 -10.70 -13.91 0.94
C ASP A 26 -9.78 -14.41 2.06
N TRP A 27 -8.52 -14.73 1.73
CA TRP A 27 -7.54 -15.18 2.71
C TRP A 27 -6.94 -14.05 3.58
N LYS A 28 -7.34 -12.78 3.36
CA LYS A 28 -6.78 -11.61 4.07
C LYS A 28 -6.84 -11.72 5.59
N ASP A 29 -7.96 -12.21 6.14
CA ASP A 29 -8.17 -12.29 7.58
C ASP A 29 -7.18 -13.27 8.24
N GLY A 30 -6.97 -14.43 7.60
CA GLY A 30 -5.99 -15.42 8.08
C GLY A 30 -4.55 -14.93 7.96
N PHE A 31 -4.24 -14.14 6.94
CA PHE A 31 -2.88 -13.61 6.75
C PHE A 31 -2.61 -12.40 7.64
N PHE A 32 -3.41 -11.36 7.52
CA PHE A 32 -3.15 -10.12 8.27
C PHE A 32 -3.48 -10.25 9.76
N GLY A 33 -4.61 -10.86 10.10
CA GLY A 33 -4.98 -11.11 11.49
C GLY A 33 -4.21 -12.27 12.12
N GLY A 34 -4.16 -13.41 11.43
CA GLY A 34 -3.58 -14.64 11.98
C GLY A 34 -2.06 -14.68 11.96
N LYS A 35 -1.40 -14.34 10.84
CA LYS A 35 0.06 -14.44 10.70
C LYS A 35 0.79 -13.15 11.04
N ILE A 36 0.28 -12.01 10.64
CA ILE A 36 0.90 -10.70 10.90
C ILE A 36 0.51 -10.18 12.29
N GLY A 37 -0.65 -10.58 12.81
CA GLY A 37 -1.14 -10.15 14.12
C GLY A 37 -1.77 -8.76 14.11
N ALA A 38 -2.27 -8.31 12.96
CA ALA A 38 -3.04 -7.06 12.89
C ALA A 38 -4.36 -7.24 13.67
N ASP A 39 -4.76 -6.20 14.38
CA ASP A 39 -6.02 -6.24 15.13
C ASP A 39 -7.24 -6.33 14.18
N THR A 40 -8.32 -6.90 14.68
CA THR A 40 -9.53 -7.15 13.89
C THR A 40 -10.10 -5.87 13.28
N ALA A 41 -10.06 -4.76 13.99
CA ALA A 41 -10.57 -3.49 13.49
C ALA A 41 -9.76 -3.01 12.28
N THR A 42 -8.43 -3.15 12.32
CA THR A 42 -7.56 -2.84 11.18
C THR A 42 -7.87 -3.72 9.96
N VAL A 43 -8.04 -5.03 10.17
CA VAL A 43 -8.32 -5.98 9.07
C VAL A 43 -9.70 -5.74 8.46
N GLN A 44 -10.68 -5.30 9.26
CA GLN A 44 -12.04 -5.00 8.82
C GLN A 44 -12.19 -3.64 8.13
N GLY A 45 -11.28 -2.72 8.37
CA GLY A 45 -11.24 -1.45 7.66
C GLY A 45 -10.73 -0.29 8.53
N VAL A 46 -9.83 0.48 7.95
CA VAL A 46 -9.31 1.72 8.55
C VAL A 46 -9.32 2.80 7.49
N GLU A 47 -10.15 3.81 7.69
CA GLU A 47 -10.17 4.96 6.80
C GLU A 47 -8.90 5.81 6.92
N LEU A 48 -8.60 6.58 5.87
CA LEU A 48 -7.33 7.31 5.77
C LEU A 48 -7.12 8.31 6.92
N ASP A 49 -8.16 8.97 7.39
CA ASP A 49 -8.05 9.92 8.51
C ASP A 49 -7.65 9.24 9.82
N GLU A 50 -8.22 8.08 10.10
CA GLU A 50 -7.82 7.27 11.27
C GLU A 50 -6.41 6.72 11.11
N MET A 51 -6.04 6.31 9.91
CA MET A 51 -4.67 5.88 9.61
C MET A 51 -3.67 7.01 9.87
N LEU A 52 -3.95 8.22 9.39
CA LEU A 52 -3.11 9.40 9.64
C LEU A 52 -3.00 9.72 11.12
N ARG A 53 -4.11 9.63 11.86
CA ARG A 53 -4.09 9.82 13.32
C ARG A 53 -3.18 8.81 14.02
N ARG A 54 -3.17 7.55 13.57
CA ARG A 54 -2.28 6.50 14.10
C ARG A 54 -0.82 6.77 13.72
N MET A 55 -0.56 7.24 12.50
CA MET A 55 0.78 7.64 12.05
C MET A 55 1.31 8.80 12.91
N ASP A 56 0.49 9.83 13.14
CA ASP A 56 0.88 10.97 13.98
C ASP A 56 1.20 10.54 15.42
N ALA A 57 0.36 9.68 16.00
CA ALA A 57 0.60 9.13 17.34
C ALA A 57 1.88 8.28 17.43
N ALA A 58 2.31 7.70 16.31
CA ALA A 58 3.55 6.90 16.22
C ALA A 58 4.78 7.72 15.76
N GLY A 59 4.64 9.03 15.49
CA GLY A 59 5.72 9.87 14.98
C GLY A 59 6.11 9.58 13.53
N ILE A 60 5.19 9.02 12.74
CA ILE A 60 5.40 8.73 11.31
C ILE A 60 4.88 9.90 10.49
N GLU A 61 5.79 10.62 9.85
CA GLU A 61 5.47 11.80 9.04
C GLU A 61 4.94 11.42 7.66
N HIS A 62 5.60 10.48 6.99
CA HIS A 62 5.28 10.07 5.63
C HIS A 62 5.09 8.56 5.52
N GLY A 63 4.24 8.13 4.58
CA GLY A 63 4.04 6.73 4.24
C GLY A 63 4.17 6.49 2.74
N PHE A 64 4.88 5.41 2.35
CA PHE A 64 4.90 4.92 0.98
C PHE A 64 3.81 3.90 0.78
N LEU A 65 2.73 4.31 0.12
CA LEU A 65 1.61 3.44 -0.21
C LEU A 65 1.97 2.52 -1.38
N ILE A 66 1.73 1.23 -1.21
CA ILE A 66 2.04 0.25 -2.24
C ILE A 66 0.81 -0.13 -3.07
N ALA A 67 0.88 0.07 -4.40
CA ALA A 67 -0.05 -0.50 -5.35
C ALA A 67 0.36 -1.97 -5.59
N THR A 68 0.00 -2.84 -4.65
CA THR A 68 0.50 -4.21 -4.57
C THR A 68 0.20 -5.02 -5.81
N LYS A 69 1.22 -5.71 -6.32
CA LYS A 69 1.08 -6.83 -7.27
C LYS A 69 1.83 -8.03 -6.70
N CYS A 70 1.10 -8.99 -6.16
CA CYS A 70 1.63 -10.19 -5.53
C CYS A 70 1.04 -11.42 -6.23
N GLY A 71 1.88 -12.28 -6.75
CA GLY A 71 1.51 -13.47 -7.51
C GLY A 71 1.00 -13.18 -8.93
N PRO A 72 1.05 -14.19 -9.80
CA PRO A 72 0.56 -14.07 -11.17
C PRO A 72 -0.96 -13.93 -11.20
N LEU A 73 -1.45 -13.11 -12.14
CA LEU A 73 -2.88 -12.91 -12.36
C LEU A 73 -3.60 -14.25 -12.56
N GLY A 74 -4.75 -14.41 -11.89
CA GLY A 74 -5.58 -15.61 -11.98
C GLY A 74 -5.15 -16.76 -11.05
N HIS A 75 -4.05 -16.64 -10.32
CA HIS A 75 -3.69 -17.61 -9.30
C HIS A 75 -4.45 -17.36 -7.99
N PRO A 76 -4.89 -18.40 -7.24
CA PRO A 76 -5.64 -18.22 -5.99
C PRO A 76 -4.92 -17.39 -4.91
N SER A 77 -3.58 -17.37 -4.91
CA SER A 77 -2.79 -16.54 -4.01
C SER A 77 -2.52 -15.12 -4.54
N CYS A 78 -3.00 -14.79 -5.74
CA CYS A 78 -2.82 -13.49 -6.34
C CYS A 78 -3.51 -12.40 -5.52
N TYR A 79 -2.81 -11.30 -5.31
CA TYR A 79 -3.36 -10.08 -4.75
C TYR A 79 -2.85 -8.88 -5.51
N HIS A 80 -3.76 -8.17 -6.15
CA HIS A 80 -3.45 -6.94 -6.84
C HIS A 80 -4.32 -5.82 -6.30
N LEU A 81 -3.69 -4.76 -5.80
CA LEU A 81 -4.34 -3.50 -5.48
C LEU A 81 -4.18 -2.57 -6.69
N PRO A 82 -5.28 -2.15 -7.35
CA PRO A 82 -5.20 -1.26 -8.49
C PRO A 82 -4.50 0.05 -8.11
N PRO A 83 -3.62 0.59 -8.99
CA PRO A 83 -2.95 1.87 -8.75
C PRO A 83 -3.93 3.02 -8.49
N GLU A 84 -5.10 3.00 -9.09
CA GLU A 84 -6.14 4.02 -8.95
C GLU A 84 -6.61 4.20 -7.49
N VAL A 85 -6.62 3.12 -6.71
CA VAL A 85 -6.96 3.17 -5.28
C VAL A 85 -5.88 3.92 -4.50
N VAL A 86 -4.62 3.66 -4.80
CA VAL A 86 -3.48 4.36 -4.20
C VAL A 86 -3.43 5.82 -4.65
N ASP A 87 -3.64 6.09 -5.94
CA ASP A 87 -3.70 7.44 -6.50
C ASP A 87 -4.74 8.32 -5.79
N LYS A 88 -5.91 7.74 -5.52
CA LYS A 88 -6.98 8.43 -4.80
C LYS A 88 -6.56 8.81 -3.38
N ALA A 89 -5.90 7.91 -2.66
CA ALA A 89 -5.39 8.15 -1.32
C ALA A 89 -4.30 9.24 -1.31
N ILE A 90 -3.36 9.20 -2.27
CA ILE A 90 -2.31 10.22 -2.42
C ILE A 90 -2.91 11.59 -2.71
N LYS A 91 -3.91 11.67 -3.60
CA LYS A 91 -4.58 12.94 -3.94
C LYS A 91 -5.33 13.56 -2.76
N GLN A 92 -5.82 12.76 -1.84
CA GLN A 92 -6.47 13.25 -0.62
C GLN A 92 -5.45 13.83 0.37
N HIS A 93 -4.25 13.25 0.45
CA HIS A 93 -3.19 13.64 1.40
C HIS A 93 -1.81 13.67 0.73
N PRO A 94 -1.59 14.59 -0.23
CA PRO A 94 -0.39 14.61 -1.07
C PRO A 94 0.91 15.00 -0.32
N ASP A 95 0.77 15.58 0.85
CA ASP A 95 1.84 15.93 1.77
C ASP A 95 2.24 14.80 2.72
N ARG A 96 1.45 13.73 2.79
CA ARG A 96 1.65 12.60 3.70
C ARG A 96 1.98 11.29 3.00
N PHE A 97 1.47 11.09 1.79
CA PHE A 97 1.57 9.81 1.08
C PHE A 97 2.31 9.93 -0.26
N PHE A 98 3.16 8.95 -0.50
CA PHE A 98 3.85 8.74 -1.76
C PHE A 98 3.55 7.35 -2.29
N GLY A 99 3.49 7.16 -3.62
CA GLY A 99 3.15 5.88 -4.24
C GLY A 99 4.36 5.06 -4.65
N LEU A 100 4.33 3.77 -4.36
CA LEU A 100 5.21 2.77 -4.97
C LEU A 100 4.38 1.89 -5.90
N HIS A 101 4.72 1.91 -7.20
CA HIS A 101 4.00 1.13 -8.19
C HIS A 101 4.36 -0.36 -8.08
N GLY A 102 3.36 -1.23 -8.02
CA GLY A 102 3.56 -2.67 -8.00
C GLY A 102 4.09 -3.18 -9.34
N VAL A 103 5.13 -3.98 -9.30
CA VAL A 103 5.73 -4.61 -10.48
C VAL A 103 5.47 -6.12 -10.44
N ASP A 104 4.88 -6.64 -11.51
CA ASP A 104 4.79 -8.07 -11.77
C ASP A 104 5.83 -8.44 -12.84
N PRO A 105 6.94 -9.09 -12.43
CA PRO A 105 8.02 -9.40 -13.36
C PRO A 105 7.63 -10.40 -14.45
N THR A 106 6.55 -11.15 -14.27
CA THR A 106 6.06 -12.10 -15.29
C THR A 106 5.50 -11.41 -16.52
N GLN A 107 5.17 -10.11 -16.42
CA GLN A 107 4.68 -9.28 -17.53
C GLN A 107 5.81 -8.73 -18.44
N GLY A 108 7.07 -8.96 -18.09
CA GLY A 108 8.21 -8.52 -18.89
C GLY A 108 8.21 -7.02 -19.15
N MET A 109 8.39 -6.59 -20.40
CA MET A 109 8.47 -5.17 -20.77
C MET A 109 7.18 -4.38 -20.50
N GLN A 110 6.03 -5.03 -20.44
CA GLN A 110 4.78 -4.34 -20.07
C GLN A 110 4.83 -3.81 -18.63
N ALA A 111 5.47 -4.53 -17.72
CA ALA A 111 5.67 -4.06 -16.35
C ALA A 111 6.58 -2.82 -16.30
N VAL A 112 7.61 -2.77 -17.16
CA VAL A 112 8.52 -1.61 -17.28
C VAL A 112 7.76 -0.38 -17.78
N TYR A 113 6.97 -0.52 -18.84
CA TYR A 113 6.18 0.59 -19.40
C TYR A 113 5.12 1.09 -18.39
N ALA A 114 4.46 0.18 -17.67
CA ALA A 114 3.51 0.54 -16.63
C ALA A 114 4.17 1.34 -15.48
N LEU A 115 5.37 0.92 -15.07
CA LEU A 115 6.15 1.65 -14.06
C LEU A 115 6.55 3.04 -14.56
N GLN A 116 7.04 3.14 -15.80
CA GLN A 116 7.40 4.42 -16.41
C GLN A 116 6.20 5.36 -16.45
N GLU A 117 5.06 4.88 -16.90
CA GLU A 117 3.82 5.67 -16.92
C GLU A 117 3.39 6.13 -15.51
N ALA A 118 3.49 5.24 -14.51
CA ALA A 118 3.17 5.57 -13.12
C ALA A 118 4.05 6.72 -12.60
N VAL A 119 5.33 6.70 -12.89
CA VAL A 119 6.28 7.76 -12.48
C VAL A 119 5.99 9.06 -13.24
N GLU A 120 5.87 9.00 -14.57
CA GLU A 120 5.78 10.20 -15.42
C GLU A 120 4.40 10.89 -15.35
N LYS A 121 3.31 10.10 -15.23
CA LYS A 121 1.95 10.65 -15.31
C LYS A 121 1.22 10.70 -13.96
N HIS A 122 1.58 9.82 -13.01
CA HIS A 122 0.89 9.68 -11.74
C HIS A 122 1.74 10.06 -10.52
N GLY A 123 3.02 10.44 -10.74
CA GLY A 123 3.88 10.95 -9.70
C GLY A 123 4.34 9.89 -8.68
N TYR A 124 4.36 8.61 -9.06
CA TYR A 124 4.95 7.56 -8.23
C TYR A 124 6.45 7.79 -8.06
N VAL A 125 6.96 7.51 -6.88
CA VAL A 125 8.36 7.79 -6.53
C VAL A 125 9.26 6.55 -6.62
N GLY A 126 8.68 5.38 -6.90
CA GLY A 126 9.44 4.14 -7.00
C GLY A 126 8.56 2.92 -7.30
N ALA A 127 9.16 1.75 -7.14
CA ALA A 127 8.53 0.47 -7.42
C ALA A 127 8.49 -0.42 -6.18
N HIS A 128 7.53 -1.33 -6.15
CA HIS A 128 7.39 -2.37 -5.15
C HIS A 128 7.16 -3.72 -5.84
N GLY A 129 7.84 -4.76 -5.40
CA GLY A 129 7.71 -6.11 -5.94
C GLY A 129 7.71 -7.16 -4.83
N TYR A 130 6.99 -8.25 -5.07
CA TYR A 130 7.08 -9.47 -4.28
C TYR A 130 7.85 -10.53 -5.06
N PRO A 131 8.72 -11.30 -4.41
CA PRO A 131 9.28 -12.49 -5.04
C PRO A 131 8.17 -13.51 -5.32
N HIS A 132 8.24 -14.17 -6.45
CA HIS A 132 7.30 -15.22 -6.90
C HIS A 132 7.89 -16.60 -6.66
#